data_2690ed187696e1ca2bfdca5a9231e7fa
#
_entry.id   2690ed187696e1ca2bfdca5a9231e7fa
#
_cell.length_a   1.000
_cell.length_b   1.000
_cell.length_c   1.000
_cell.angle_alpha   90.00
_cell.angle_beta   90.00
_cell.angle_gamma   90.00
#
_symmetry.space_group_name_H-M   'P 1'
#
loop_
_entity.id
_entity.type
_entity.pdbx_description
1 polymer ?
#
loop_
_entity_poly.entity_id
_entity_poly.type
_entity_poly.pdbx_seq_one_letter_code
_entity_poly.pdbx_strand_id
1 'polypeptide(L)'
;MQRTKLSNAECPIARSLDEVGEWWSMLLMRDALQGLRRFDEFSQSLGIAPNMLTRRLTALVEAGMLERVPYSQRPLRYEYVPTAKGEDFATVLMAFVDWGNRHYATEGESVQVVERQSGKRLQLTFTDPDDGRTVAPAHCTVQPGPAASAAMRARLERIRTR
;
A
#
# COMPACT_ATOMS: atom_id res chain seq x y z
N MET A 1 14.73 18.15 8.33
CA MET A 1 15.41 17.16 7.46
C MET A 1 14.68 17.17 6.12
N GLN A 2 15.35 17.53 5.02
CA GLN A 2 14.74 17.60 3.70
C GLN A 2 14.62 16.16 3.18
N ARG A 3 13.39 15.72 2.88
CA ARG A 3 13.13 14.37 2.35
C ARG A 3 13.72 14.25 0.94
N THR A 4 14.61 13.32 0.73
CA THR A 4 15.13 13.02 -0.61
C THR A 4 13.99 12.50 -1.49
N LYS A 5 13.75 13.15 -2.63
CA LYS A 5 12.76 12.66 -3.61
C LYS A 5 13.24 11.36 -4.23
N LEU A 6 12.42 10.31 -4.15
CA LEU A 6 12.71 8.99 -4.68
C LEU A 6 11.96 8.69 -5.99
N SER A 7 11.15 9.65 -6.47
CA SER A 7 10.34 9.51 -7.69
C SER A 7 11.16 9.16 -8.94
N ASN A 8 12.41 9.63 -9.00
CA ASN A 8 13.35 9.32 -10.09
C ASN A 8 14.21 8.07 -9.84
N ALA A 9 14.02 7.38 -8.71
CA ALA A 9 14.76 6.15 -8.44
C ALA A 9 14.33 5.05 -9.43
N GLU A 10 15.27 4.27 -9.90
CA GLU A 10 14.98 3.13 -10.77
C GLU A 10 14.26 1.99 -10.02
N CYS A 11 14.50 1.89 -8.71
CA CYS A 11 13.92 0.87 -7.85
C CYS A 11 12.41 1.08 -7.66
N PRO A 12 11.53 0.12 -8.01
CA PRO A 12 10.09 0.22 -7.81
C PRO A 12 9.69 0.45 -6.34
N ILE A 13 10.39 -0.21 -5.40
CA ILE A 13 10.15 -0.01 -3.97
C ILE A 13 10.41 1.43 -3.56
N ALA A 14 11.52 2.02 -4.02
CA ALA A 14 11.85 3.41 -3.69
C ALA A 14 10.80 4.38 -4.24
N ARG A 15 10.34 4.20 -5.47
CA ARG A 15 9.27 5.00 -6.06
C ARG A 15 7.95 4.85 -5.30
N SER A 16 7.57 3.63 -4.92
CA SER A 16 6.36 3.40 -4.12
C SER A 16 6.44 4.06 -2.74
N LEU A 17 7.61 4.04 -2.09
CA LEU A 17 7.81 4.70 -0.80
C LEU A 17 7.76 6.24 -0.91
N ASP A 18 8.03 6.83 -2.07
CA ASP A 18 7.86 8.28 -2.28
C ASP A 18 6.38 8.68 -2.21
N GLU A 19 5.50 7.85 -2.72
CA GLU A 19 4.05 8.07 -2.77
C GLU A 19 3.37 7.74 -1.43
N VAL A 20 3.59 6.53 -0.91
CA VAL A 20 2.84 5.99 0.24
C VAL A 20 3.69 5.65 1.46
N GLY A 21 5.00 5.92 1.44
CA GLY A 21 5.93 5.51 2.50
C GLY A 21 5.77 6.24 3.84
N GLU A 22 4.88 7.20 3.93
CA GLU A 22 4.48 7.83 5.18
C GLU A 22 3.44 6.95 5.90
N TRP A 23 3.67 6.60 7.15
CA TRP A 23 2.81 5.69 7.89
C TRP A 23 1.34 6.13 7.98
N TRP A 24 1.05 7.44 8.03
CA TRP A 24 -0.32 7.96 7.95
C TRP A 24 -0.96 7.67 6.60
N SER A 25 -0.22 7.72 5.50
CA SER A 25 -0.75 7.38 4.16
C SER A 25 -1.17 5.92 4.08
N MET A 26 -0.40 5.01 4.69
CA MET A 26 -0.75 3.59 4.78
C MET A 26 -2.05 3.36 5.56
N LEU A 27 -2.19 4.02 6.73
CA LEU A 27 -3.39 3.89 7.57
C LEU A 27 -4.62 4.53 6.90
N LEU A 28 -4.47 5.66 6.22
CA LEU A 28 -5.55 6.30 5.46
C LEU A 28 -6.01 5.41 4.29
N MET A 29 -5.09 4.80 3.56
CA MET A 29 -5.44 3.86 2.50
C MET A 29 -6.15 2.61 3.04
N ARG A 30 -5.72 2.09 4.21
CA ARG A 30 -6.42 1.02 4.92
C ARG A 30 -7.88 1.40 5.17
N ASP A 31 -8.11 2.55 5.78
CA ASP A 31 -9.44 3.01 6.16
C ASP A 31 -10.31 3.28 4.91
N ALA A 32 -9.73 3.90 3.88
CA ALA A 32 -10.41 4.13 2.62
C ALA A 32 -10.84 2.83 1.93
N LEU A 33 -9.97 1.81 1.90
CA LEU A 33 -10.28 0.49 1.33
C LEU A 33 -11.29 -0.30 2.17
N GLN A 34 -11.39 0.00 3.47
CA GLN A 34 -12.41 -0.55 4.37
C GLN A 34 -13.75 0.20 4.28
N GLY A 35 -13.84 1.28 3.52
CA GLY A 35 -15.08 1.97 3.22
C GLY A 35 -15.25 3.35 3.84
N LEU A 36 -14.31 3.85 4.65
CA LEU A 36 -14.37 5.25 5.12
C LEU A 36 -14.14 6.19 3.94
N ARG A 37 -14.89 7.29 3.90
CA ARG A 37 -14.88 8.23 2.77
C ARG A 37 -14.70 9.68 3.19
N ARG A 38 -15.15 10.06 4.39
CA ARG A 38 -15.25 11.44 4.81
C ARG A 38 -14.10 11.86 5.71
N PHE A 39 -13.80 13.14 5.68
CA PHE A 39 -12.72 13.72 6.47
C PHE A 39 -12.87 13.45 7.98
N ASP A 40 -14.08 13.61 8.50
CA ASP A 40 -14.41 13.37 9.90
C ASP A 40 -14.31 11.90 10.29
N GLU A 41 -14.69 10.99 9.41
CA GLU A 41 -14.54 9.53 9.61
C GLU A 41 -13.05 9.15 9.75
N PHE A 42 -12.18 9.65 8.85
CA PHE A 42 -10.74 9.42 8.95
C PHE A 42 -10.14 10.05 10.20
N SER A 43 -10.57 11.27 10.54
CA SER A 43 -10.09 11.96 11.74
C SER A 43 -10.43 11.18 13.01
N GLN A 44 -11.66 10.67 13.10
CA GLN A 44 -12.12 9.86 14.22
C GLN A 44 -11.42 8.50 14.31
N SER A 45 -11.29 7.82 13.17
CA SER A 45 -10.64 6.49 13.11
C SER A 45 -9.18 6.54 13.54
N LEU A 46 -8.44 7.58 13.11
CA LEU A 46 -6.99 7.63 13.27
C LEU A 46 -6.51 8.53 14.42
N GLY A 47 -7.38 9.37 14.97
CA GLY A 47 -6.96 10.38 15.96
C GLY A 47 -5.91 11.37 15.42
N ILE A 48 -5.86 11.55 14.11
CA ILE A 48 -4.87 12.39 13.42
C ILE A 48 -5.27 13.87 13.49
N ALA A 49 -4.28 14.76 13.70
CA ALA A 49 -4.53 16.20 13.70
C ALA A 49 -5.07 16.69 12.33
N PRO A 50 -6.08 17.58 12.29
CA PRO A 50 -6.76 17.99 11.06
C PRO A 50 -5.84 18.53 9.96
N ASN A 51 -4.81 19.31 10.33
CA ASN A 51 -3.84 19.85 9.37
C ASN A 51 -2.98 18.73 8.75
N MET A 52 -2.61 17.72 9.52
CA MET A 52 -1.88 16.56 9.03
C MET A 52 -2.76 15.70 8.13
N LEU A 53 -4.02 15.46 8.54
CA LEU A 53 -5.00 14.72 7.73
C LEU A 53 -5.21 15.40 6.38
N THR A 54 -5.47 16.72 6.36
CA THR A 54 -5.60 17.49 5.11
C THR A 54 -4.39 17.29 4.20
N ARG A 55 -3.17 17.44 4.75
CA ARG A 55 -1.93 17.29 3.99
C ARG A 55 -1.79 15.89 3.40
N ARG A 56 -2.14 14.84 4.15
CA ARG A 56 -2.01 13.45 3.71
C ARG A 56 -3.06 13.07 2.66
N LEU A 57 -4.31 13.48 2.87
CA LEU A 57 -5.37 13.27 1.88
C LEU A 57 -5.05 13.99 0.57
N THR A 58 -4.55 15.24 0.63
CA THR A 58 -4.10 15.96 -0.57
C THR A 58 -3.00 15.21 -1.30
N ALA A 59 -1.96 14.74 -0.59
CA ALA A 59 -0.87 13.97 -1.19
C ALA A 59 -1.37 12.67 -1.84
N LEU A 60 -2.30 11.94 -1.22
CA LEU A 60 -2.88 10.72 -1.79
C LEU A 60 -3.73 11.01 -3.04
N VAL A 61 -4.40 12.16 -3.10
CA VAL A 61 -5.13 12.60 -4.30
C VAL A 61 -4.14 12.97 -5.42
N GLU A 62 -3.10 13.74 -5.11
CA GLU A 62 -2.04 14.10 -6.07
C GLU A 62 -1.29 12.87 -6.61
N ALA A 63 -1.08 11.85 -5.76
CA ALA A 63 -0.52 10.56 -6.14
C ALA A 63 -1.49 9.70 -6.97
N GLY A 64 -2.74 10.11 -7.15
CA GLY A 64 -3.78 9.34 -7.85
C GLY A 64 -4.20 8.05 -7.14
N MET A 65 -3.98 7.97 -5.82
CA MET A 65 -4.45 6.86 -4.98
C MET A 65 -5.92 7.03 -4.56
N LEU A 66 -6.31 8.29 -4.32
CA LEU A 66 -7.67 8.68 -3.99
C LEU A 66 -8.15 9.73 -4.99
N GLU A 67 -9.47 9.82 -5.17
CA GLU A 67 -10.12 10.93 -5.84
C GLU A 67 -11.08 11.63 -4.88
N ARG A 68 -11.31 12.94 -5.13
CA ARG A 68 -12.27 13.75 -4.37
C ARG A 68 -13.58 13.82 -5.12
N VAL A 69 -14.63 13.29 -4.53
CA VAL A 69 -15.99 13.30 -5.09
C VAL A 69 -16.88 14.22 -4.25
N PRO A 70 -17.48 15.28 -4.82
CA PRO A 70 -18.36 16.16 -4.05
C PRO A 70 -19.66 15.42 -3.69
N TYR A 71 -20.01 15.39 -2.39
CA TYR A 71 -21.28 14.83 -1.93
C TYR A 71 -22.27 15.89 -1.39
N SER A 72 -21.79 17.12 -1.17
CA SER A 72 -22.63 18.26 -0.78
C SER A 72 -22.17 19.53 -1.49
N GLN A 73 -23.14 20.36 -1.92
CA GLN A 73 -22.88 21.63 -2.62
C GLN A 73 -22.95 22.83 -1.66
N ARG A 74 -23.67 22.73 -0.56
CA ARG A 74 -23.87 23.83 0.40
C ARG A 74 -23.92 23.30 1.85
N PRO A 75 -22.81 23.40 2.60
CA PRO A 75 -21.46 23.76 2.17
C PRO A 75 -20.85 22.70 1.27
N LEU A 76 -19.88 23.09 0.43
CA LEU A 76 -19.18 22.15 -0.44
C LEU A 76 -18.36 21.17 0.40
N ARG A 77 -18.67 19.88 0.26
CA ARG A 77 -17.99 18.78 0.98
C ARG A 77 -17.64 17.66 0.01
N TYR A 78 -16.55 16.95 0.35
CA TYR A 78 -16.01 15.90 -0.49
C TYR A 78 -15.89 14.58 0.26
N GLU A 79 -16.09 13.49 -0.47
CA GLU A 79 -15.65 12.16 -0.13
C GLU A 79 -14.30 11.87 -0.83
N TYR A 80 -13.50 11.00 -0.22
CA TYR A 80 -12.24 10.51 -0.74
C TYR A 80 -12.41 9.04 -1.08
N VAL A 81 -12.37 8.73 -2.36
CA VAL A 81 -12.68 7.40 -2.90
C VAL A 81 -11.42 6.79 -3.50
N PRO A 82 -11.06 5.53 -3.21
CA PRO A 82 -9.96 4.87 -3.89
C PRO A 82 -10.16 4.83 -5.40
N THR A 83 -9.12 5.19 -6.14
CA THR A 83 -9.03 4.96 -7.58
C THR A 83 -8.67 3.50 -7.86
N ALA A 84 -8.65 3.07 -9.13
CA ALA A 84 -8.13 1.74 -9.49
C ALA A 84 -6.69 1.51 -8.96
N LYS A 85 -5.82 2.53 -9.04
CA LYS A 85 -4.48 2.48 -8.44
C LYS A 85 -4.52 2.32 -6.92
N GLY A 86 -5.46 2.99 -6.26
CA GLY A 86 -5.68 2.86 -4.82
C GLY A 86 -6.21 1.49 -4.43
N GLU A 87 -7.12 0.91 -5.22
CA GLU A 87 -7.65 -0.43 -4.99
C GLU A 87 -6.58 -1.52 -5.15
N ASP A 88 -5.71 -1.42 -6.15
CA ASP A 88 -4.56 -2.33 -6.33
C ASP A 88 -3.63 -2.36 -5.11
N PHE A 89 -3.56 -1.25 -4.36
CA PHE A 89 -2.76 -1.15 -3.14
C PHE A 89 -3.26 -2.07 -2.01
N ALA A 90 -4.49 -2.58 -2.09
CA ALA A 90 -5.03 -3.53 -1.13
C ALA A 90 -4.11 -4.75 -0.93
N THR A 91 -3.49 -5.26 -2.00
CA THR A 91 -2.55 -6.39 -1.91
C THR A 91 -1.34 -6.08 -1.02
N VAL A 92 -0.81 -4.87 -1.08
CA VAL A 92 0.30 -4.42 -0.23
C VAL A 92 -0.14 -4.38 1.24
N LEU A 93 -1.32 -3.84 1.53
CA LEU A 93 -1.87 -3.80 2.89
C LEU A 93 -2.17 -5.19 3.44
N MET A 94 -2.68 -6.12 2.61
CA MET A 94 -2.89 -7.51 3.00
C MET A 94 -1.57 -8.21 3.34
N ALA A 95 -0.48 -7.88 2.63
CA ALA A 95 0.86 -8.38 2.97
C ALA A 95 1.34 -7.84 4.33
N PHE A 96 1.02 -6.59 4.67
CA PHE A 96 1.28 -6.04 6.00
C PHE A 96 0.46 -6.73 7.09
N VAL A 97 -0.81 -7.06 6.84
CA VAL A 97 -1.65 -7.81 7.80
C VAL A 97 -1.03 -9.19 8.06
N ASP A 98 -0.68 -9.93 7.01
CA ASP A 98 -0.09 -11.27 7.13
C ASP A 98 1.25 -11.23 7.88
N TRP A 99 2.14 -10.30 7.52
CA TRP A 99 3.42 -10.13 8.19
C TRP A 99 3.26 -9.64 9.64
N GLY A 100 2.36 -8.68 9.87
CA GLY A 100 2.06 -8.15 11.20
C GLY A 100 1.51 -9.21 12.15
N ASN A 101 0.57 -10.04 11.68
CA ASN A 101 0.02 -11.16 12.46
C ASN A 101 1.10 -12.16 12.88
N ARG A 102 2.05 -12.46 11.99
CA ARG A 102 3.14 -13.40 12.32
C ARG A 102 4.14 -12.87 13.33
N HIS A 103 4.37 -11.55 13.38
CA HIS A 103 5.48 -10.98 14.15
C HIS A 103 5.07 -10.11 15.33
N TYR A 104 3.85 -9.56 15.32
CA TYR A 104 3.41 -8.58 16.32
C TYR A 104 2.08 -8.92 17.00
N ALA A 105 1.41 -10.00 16.62
CA ALA A 105 0.14 -10.43 17.23
C ALA A 105 0.40 -11.37 18.41
N THR A 106 1.07 -10.90 19.45
CA THR A 106 1.42 -11.68 20.65
C THR A 106 0.21 -12.19 21.43
N GLU A 107 -0.93 -11.49 21.33
CA GLU A 107 -2.20 -11.84 21.99
C GLU A 107 -3.18 -12.54 21.05
N GLY A 108 -2.73 -12.88 19.84
CA GLY A 108 -3.53 -13.47 18.77
C GLY A 108 -3.91 -12.45 17.68
N GLU A 109 -4.36 -12.96 16.55
CA GLU A 109 -4.69 -12.16 15.37
C GLU A 109 -5.99 -11.38 15.60
N SER A 110 -5.92 -10.05 15.61
CA SER A 110 -7.08 -9.17 15.72
C SER A 110 -7.79 -8.93 14.38
N VAL A 111 -7.10 -9.18 13.25
CA VAL A 111 -7.61 -8.99 11.89
C VAL A 111 -7.17 -10.17 11.03
N GLN A 112 -8.07 -10.68 10.20
CA GLN A 112 -7.78 -11.76 9.26
C GLN A 112 -8.19 -11.37 7.84
N VAL A 113 -7.43 -11.81 6.85
CA VAL A 113 -7.82 -11.71 5.45
C VAL A 113 -8.73 -12.88 5.10
N VAL A 114 -9.93 -12.59 4.65
CA VAL A 114 -10.94 -13.59 4.30
C VAL A 114 -11.51 -13.33 2.91
N GLU A 115 -11.97 -14.37 2.23
CA GLU A 115 -12.74 -14.24 1.00
C GLU A 115 -14.13 -13.66 1.32
N ARG A 116 -14.50 -12.61 0.60
CA ARG A 116 -15.73 -11.85 0.87
C ARG A 116 -17.01 -12.69 0.81
N GLN A 117 -17.08 -13.65 -0.10
CA GLN A 117 -18.29 -14.45 -0.29
C GLN A 117 -18.41 -15.59 0.73
N SER A 118 -17.34 -16.34 0.93
CA SER A 118 -17.33 -17.55 1.76
C SER A 118 -16.93 -17.30 3.21
N GLY A 119 -16.33 -16.16 3.53
CA GLY A 119 -15.73 -15.89 4.83
C GLY A 119 -14.50 -16.75 5.16
N LYS A 120 -14.03 -17.56 4.20
CA LYS A 120 -12.86 -18.43 4.40
C LYS A 120 -11.59 -17.61 4.51
N ARG A 121 -10.73 -17.97 5.46
CA ARG A 121 -9.41 -17.37 5.63
C ARG A 121 -8.55 -17.59 4.38
N LEU A 122 -7.88 -16.53 3.96
CA LEU A 122 -6.94 -16.54 2.85
C LEU A 122 -5.52 -16.36 3.36
N GLN A 123 -4.56 -16.85 2.57
CA GLN A 123 -3.13 -16.65 2.78
C GLN A 123 -2.54 -15.96 1.55
N LEU A 124 -1.64 -15.01 1.78
CA LEU A 124 -0.90 -14.39 0.69
C LEU A 124 0.21 -15.34 0.23
N THR A 125 0.22 -15.67 -1.05
CA THR A 125 1.22 -16.55 -1.65
C THR A 125 1.67 -16.01 -3.01
N PHE A 126 2.89 -16.39 -3.43
CA PHE A 126 3.29 -16.25 -4.83
C PHE A 126 2.84 -17.48 -5.59
N THR A 127 2.33 -17.27 -6.79
CA THR A 127 1.88 -18.34 -7.67
C THR A 127 2.63 -18.25 -8.99
N ASP A 128 3.14 -19.39 -9.45
CA ASP A 128 3.72 -19.50 -10.78
C ASP A 128 2.60 -19.36 -11.81
N PRO A 129 2.69 -18.41 -12.75
CA PRO A 129 1.62 -18.17 -13.71
C PRO A 129 1.44 -19.28 -14.74
N ASP A 130 2.44 -20.12 -14.95
CA ASP A 130 2.42 -21.16 -16.00
C ASP A 130 1.73 -22.45 -15.52
N ASP A 131 1.94 -22.83 -14.26
CA ASP A 131 1.41 -24.10 -13.74
C ASP A 131 0.51 -23.95 -12.50
N GLY A 132 0.33 -22.72 -12.00
CA GLY A 132 -0.48 -22.44 -10.80
C GLY A 132 0.15 -22.86 -9.48
N ARG A 133 1.39 -23.33 -9.48
CA ARG A 133 2.10 -23.80 -8.29
C ARG A 133 2.41 -22.67 -7.32
N THR A 134 2.16 -22.90 -6.05
CA THR A 134 2.54 -21.96 -4.99
C THR A 134 4.05 -21.99 -4.75
N VAL A 135 4.66 -20.79 -4.69
CA VAL A 135 6.09 -20.61 -4.45
C VAL A 135 6.29 -19.85 -3.14
N ALA A 136 7.06 -20.45 -2.22
CA ALA A 136 7.37 -19.78 -0.96
C ALA A 136 8.29 -18.56 -1.19
N PRO A 137 8.11 -17.46 -0.42
CA PRO A 137 8.94 -16.25 -0.56
C PRO A 137 10.44 -16.52 -0.48
N ALA A 138 10.87 -17.49 0.32
CA ALA A 138 12.27 -17.90 0.45
C ALA A 138 12.86 -18.47 -0.86
N HIS A 139 12.02 -18.90 -1.79
CA HIS A 139 12.44 -19.39 -3.11
C HIS A 139 12.27 -18.33 -4.22
N CYS A 140 11.84 -17.13 -3.86
CA CYS A 140 11.72 -16.02 -4.78
C CYS A 140 12.97 -15.14 -4.74
N THR A 141 13.34 -14.56 -5.87
CA THR A 141 14.43 -13.58 -5.96
C THR A 141 14.05 -12.47 -6.93
N VAL A 142 14.74 -11.35 -6.83
CA VAL A 142 14.61 -10.25 -7.78
C VAL A 142 15.76 -10.29 -8.79
N GLN A 143 15.42 -10.09 -10.05
CA GLN A 143 16.39 -10.02 -11.15
C GLN A 143 16.14 -8.77 -11.99
N PRO A 144 17.13 -8.35 -12.80
CA PRO A 144 16.96 -7.20 -13.67
C PRO A 144 15.83 -7.41 -14.67
N GLY A 145 14.85 -6.49 -14.70
CA GLY A 145 13.82 -6.45 -15.73
C GLY A 145 14.36 -5.93 -17.06
N PRO A 146 13.55 -5.99 -18.14
CA PRO A 146 13.96 -5.52 -19.48
C PRO A 146 14.44 -4.07 -19.51
N ALA A 147 13.82 -3.20 -18.73
CA ALA A 147 14.15 -1.77 -18.65
C ALA A 147 15.26 -1.42 -17.64
N ALA A 148 15.92 -2.43 -17.03
CA ALA A 148 16.96 -2.17 -16.05
C ALA A 148 18.18 -1.50 -16.68
N SER A 149 18.69 -0.43 -16.05
CA SER A 149 19.94 0.23 -16.45
C SER A 149 21.15 -0.68 -16.20
N ALA A 150 22.29 -0.32 -16.80
CA ALA A 150 23.56 -1.00 -16.53
C ALA A 150 23.92 -0.94 -15.03
N ALA A 151 23.65 0.17 -14.36
CA ALA A 151 23.91 0.34 -12.94
C ALA A 151 23.02 -0.59 -12.08
N MET A 152 21.73 -0.73 -12.42
CA MET A 152 20.82 -1.65 -11.73
C MET A 152 21.24 -3.10 -11.95
N ARG A 153 21.61 -3.50 -13.17
CA ARG A 153 22.12 -4.85 -13.47
C ARG A 153 23.35 -5.17 -12.64
N ALA A 154 24.34 -4.28 -12.64
CA ALA A 154 25.55 -4.45 -11.84
C ALA A 154 25.29 -4.51 -10.34
N ARG A 155 24.32 -3.72 -9.84
CA ARG A 155 23.90 -3.77 -8.43
C ARG A 155 23.30 -5.13 -8.07
N LEU A 156 22.38 -5.64 -8.85
CA LEU A 156 21.69 -6.92 -8.57
C LEU A 156 22.65 -8.11 -8.72
N GLU A 157 23.58 -8.07 -9.67
CA GLU A 157 24.62 -9.10 -9.81
C GLU A 157 25.51 -9.18 -8.57
N ARG A 158 25.98 -8.04 -8.03
CA ARG A 158 26.79 -8.00 -6.79
C ARG A 158 26.06 -8.55 -5.57
N ILE A 159 24.72 -8.43 -5.52
CA ILE A 159 23.93 -8.97 -4.40
C ILE A 159 23.78 -10.48 -4.53
N ARG A 160 23.63 -10.97 -5.76
CA ARG A 160 23.47 -12.41 -6.06
C ARG A 160 24.73 -13.25 -5.79
N THR A 161 25.90 -12.63 -5.91
CA THR A 161 27.19 -13.29 -5.72
C THR A 161 27.70 -13.28 -4.27
N ARG A 162 26.91 -12.79 -3.32
CA ARG A 162 27.20 -12.83 -1.88
C ARG A 162 26.43 -13.95 -1.18
#